data_29a59ab8fbf8c220b2b9e08513f5c5ad
#
_entry.id   29a59ab8fbf8c220b2b9e08513f5c5ad
#
_cell.length_a   1.000
_cell.length_b   1.000
_cell.length_c   1.000
_cell.angle_alpha   90.00
_cell.angle_beta   90.00
_cell.angle_gamma   90.00
#
_symmetry.space_group_name_H-M   'P 1'
#
loop_
_entity.id
_entity.type
_entity.pdbx_description
1 polymer ?
#
loop_
_entity_poly.entity_id
_entity_poly.type
_entity_poly.pdbx_seq_one_letter_code
_entity_poly.pdbx_strand_id
1 'polypeptide(L)'
;MRTIIGIVGYYGFVRGYPLGPELMERLSALPWPSGVDIREMNWGPVAIVQDFQASDDKPERVVLVGALDRGLATGTVSCRRWAGGILEVSAVQRRMFEAVTGVISLDNLLVIGAHFGVWPPSTFTVELQWLEAGIGDLVLDEIESIRGTSQVIGARPLTPENDLVVQRLVESIRRVALDIAPSNTQLLTVEQLTPVAAVLHHRFYENSGLPP
;
A
#
# COMPACT_ATOMS: atom_id res chain seq x y z
N MET A 1 22.53 7.60 -1.51
CA MET A 1 21.16 7.58 -2.07
C MET A 1 20.19 7.34 -0.92
N ARG A 2 19.32 8.29 -0.67
CA ARG A 2 18.25 8.13 0.32
C ARG A 2 17.04 7.45 -0.30
N THR A 3 16.61 6.34 0.30
CA THR A 3 15.47 5.53 -0.17
C THR A 3 14.43 5.45 0.94
N ILE A 4 13.17 5.73 0.62
CA ILE A 4 12.05 5.51 1.52
C ILE A 4 11.25 4.31 1.00
N ILE A 5 11.00 3.34 1.89
CA ILE A 5 10.07 2.23 1.68
C ILE A 5 8.82 2.54 2.49
N GLY A 6 7.70 2.80 1.83
CA GLY A 6 6.43 3.14 2.45
C GLY A 6 5.42 2.01 2.33
N ILE A 7 4.96 1.47 3.45
CA ILE A 7 3.92 0.43 3.48
C ILE A 7 2.55 1.11 3.62
N VAL A 8 1.77 1.07 2.55
CA VAL A 8 0.44 1.69 2.44
C VAL A 8 -0.63 0.64 2.73
N GLY A 9 -1.55 0.94 3.62
CA GLY A 9 -2.58 -0.02 4.04
C GLY A 9 -2.03 -1.12 4.95
N TYR A 10 -1.06 -0.79 5.77
CA TYR A 10 -0.53 -1.68 6.80
C TYR A 10 -1.53 -1.91 7.94
N TYR A 11 -1.73 -3.16 8.31
CA TYR A 11 -2.58 -3.54 9.44
C TYR A 11 -1.74 -4.19 10.55
N GLY A 12 -1.26 -3.37 11.48
CA GLY A 12 -0.35 -3.79 12.56
C GLY A 12 -0.93 -4.80 13.56
N PHE A 13 -2.23 -5.04 13.53
CA PHE A 13 -2.91 -5.98 14.42
C PHE A 13 -3.45 -7.24 13.70
N VAL A 14 -3.27 -7.37 12.38
CA VAL A 14 -3.75 -8.53 11.61
C VAL A 14 -2.58 -9.35 11.11
N ARG A 15 -2.14 -10.32 11.89
CA ARG A 15 -1.01 -11.19 11.52
C ARG A 15 -1.28 -12.10 10.33
N GLY A 16 -2.53 -12.47 10.07
CA GLY A 16 -2.89 -13.23 8.87
C GLY A 16 -2.78 -12.48 7.56
N TYR A 17 -2.59 -11.15 7.62
CA TYR A 17 -2.54 -10.29 6.44
C TYR A 17 -1.10 -10.05 5.98
N PRO A 18 -0.80 -10.21 4.66
CA PRO A 18 0.57 -10.08 4.15
C PRO A 18 1.22 -8.70 4.32
N LEU A 19 0.43 -7.62 4.44
CA LEU A 19 0.94 -6.28 4.78
C LEU A 19 0.79 -6.00 6.29
N GLY A 20 0.98 -7.01 7.11
CA GLY A 20 0.90 -6.98 8.56
C GLY A 20 2.28 -6.98 9.25
N PRO A 21 2.29 -7.29 10.56
CA PRO A 21 3.50 -7.24 11.40
C PRO A 21 4.67 -8.06 10.86
N GLU A 22 4.41 -9.24 10.30
CA GLU A 22 5.48 -10.10 9.77
C GLU A 22 6.27 -9.46 8.64
N LEU A 23 5.60 -8.69 7.76
CA LEU A 23 6.29 -7.95 6.71
C LEU A 23 7.26 -6.93 7.31
N MET A 24 6.77 -6.13 8.27
CA MET A 24 7.58 -5.10 8.93
C MET A 24 8.74 -5.71 9.73
N GLU A 25 8.49 -6.80 10.47
CA GLU A 25 9.51 -7.53 11.22
C GLU A 25 10.63 -8.05 10.30
N ARG A 26 10.25 -8.66 9.16
CA ARG A 26 11.23 -9.19 8.18
C ARG A 26 12.00 -8.08 7.48
N LEU A 27 11.34 -7.01 7.07
CA LEU A 27 12.01 -5.87 6.46
C LEU A 27 12.99 -5.22 7.44
N SER A 28 12.59 -5.03 8.69
CA SER A 28 13.43 -4.43 9.73
C SER A 28 14.63 -5.31 10.11
N ALA A 29 14.53 -6.63 9.95
CA ALA A 29 15.62 -7.56 10.22
C ALA A 29 16.68 -7.62 9.11
N LEU A 30 16.40 -7.03 7.93
CA LEU A 30 17.38 -7.03 6.83
C LEU A 30 18.51 -6.04 7.06
N PRO A 31 19.75 -6.37 6.63
CA PRO A 31 20.86 -5.45 6.67
C PRO A 31 20.73 -4.41 5.53
N TRP A 32 20.02 -3.34 5.79
CA TRP A 32 19.88 -2.25 4.84
C TRP A 32 21.13 -1.36 4.83
N PRO A 33 21.52 -0.82 3.65
CA PRO A 33 22.52 0.23 3.57
C PRO A 33 22.06 1.48 4.34
N SER A 34 23.03 2.32 4.74
CA SER A 34 22.70 3.63 5.31
C SER A 34 21.87 4.45 4.31
N GLY A 35 20.81 5.09 4.81
CA GLY A 35 19.90 5.91 4.01
C GLY A 35 18.65 5.19 3.51
N VAL A 36 18.45 3.92 3.85
CA VAL A 36 17.16 3.24 3.65
C VAL A 36 16.31 3.41 4.90
N ASP A 37 15.10 3.94 4.72
CA ASP A 37 14.13 4.17 5.78
C ASP A 37 12.82 3.45 5.46
N ILE A 38 12.29 2.68 6.42
CA ILE A 38 11.06 1.91 6.27
C ILE A 38 9.99 2.59 7.11
N ARG A 39 8.86 2.93 6.50
CA ARG A 39 7.77 3.67 7.13
C ARG A 39 6.43 3.03 6.90
N GLU A 40 5.59 3.05 7.91
CA GLU A 40 4.15 2.90 7.72
C GLU A 40 3.58 4.17 7.10
N MET A 41 2.71 4.03 6.11
CA MET A 41 2.03 5.15 5.45
C MET A 41 0.51 4.97 5.54
N ASN A 42 0.01 4.87 6.78
CA ASN A 42 -1.40 4.61 7.08
C ASN A 42 -2.20 5.86 7.45
N TRP A 43 -1.53 7.00 7.61
CA TRP A 43 -2.21 8.27 7.80
C TRP A 43 -2.62 8.86 6.45
N GLY A 44 -3.54 9.82 6.51
CA GLY A 44 -4.12 10.40 5.29
C GLY A 44 -3.05 10.87 4.30
N PRO A 45 -3.25 10.66 3.00
CA PRO A 45 -2.28 11.03 1.95
C PRO A 45 -1.80 12.48 2.00
N VAL A 46 -2.66 13.41 2.46
CA VAL A 46 -2.28 14.82 2.64
C VAL A 46 -1.20 14.98 3.71
N ALA A 47 -1.33 14.29 4.84
CA ALA A 47 -0.34 14.34 5.91
C ALA A 47 1.01 13.74 5.46
N ILE A 48 0.96 12.63 4.67
CA ILE A 48 2.17 12.04 4.07
C ILE A 48 2.84 13.05 3.13
N VAL A 49 2.07 13.71 2.26
CA VAL A 49 2.60 14.74 1.35
C VAL A 49 3.25 15.89 2.12
N GLN A 50 2.61 16.36 3.20
CA GLN A 50 3.15 17.42 4.06
C GLN A 50 4.48 17.00 4.71
N ASP A 51 4.59 15.75 5.18
CA ASP A 51 5.85 15.20 5.72
C ASP A 51 6.97 15.21 4.66
N PHE A 52 6.66 14.79 3.44
CA PHE A 52 7.61 14.85 2.33
C PHE A 52 7.99 16.29 1.97
N GLN A 53 7.05 17.24 2.02
CA GLN A 53 7.33 18.65 1.74
C GLN A 53 8.16 19.30 2.85
N ALA A 54 7.92 18.96 4.11
CA ALA A 54 8.61 19.52 5.27
C ALA A 54 10.04 18.96 5.45
N SER A 55 10.33 17.78 4.87
CA SER A 55 11.65 17.18 4.99
C SER A 55 12.69 17.97 4.20
N ASP A 56 13.78 18.41 4.84
CA ASP A 56 14.92 19.05 4.18
C ASP A 56 15.71 18.06 3.31
N ASP A 57 15.79 16.82 3.76
CA ASP A 57 16.48 15.74 3.08
C ASP A 57 15.50 14.93 2.22
N LYS A 58 15.37 15.31 0.95
CA LYS A 58 14.46 14.66 0.02
C LYS A 58 14.96 13.27 -0.38
N PRO A 59 14.06 12.26 -0.47
CA PRO A 59 14.46 10.97 -0.97
C PRO A 59 14.78 11.02 -2.47
N GLU A 60 15.82 10.29 -2.87
CA GLU A 60 16.14 10.07 -4.28
C GLU A 60 15.34 8.91 -4.86
N ARG A 61 14.88 8.01 -4.00
CA ARG A 61 14.04 6.87 -4.36
C ARG A 61 12.91 6.68 -3.36
N VAL A 62 11.73 6.33 -3.88
CA VAL A 62 10.57 5.93 -3.09
C VAL A 62 10.04 4.60 -3.61
N VAL A 63 9.79 3.66 -2.70
CA VAL A 63 9.17 2.37 -2.97
C VAL A 63 7.88 2.31 -2.17
N LEU A 64 6.74 2.45 -2.82
CA LEU A 64 5.43 2.33 -2.18
C LEU A 64 4.93 0.89 -2.30
N VAL A 65 4.56 0.31 -1.18
CA VAL A 65 4.07 -1.06 -1.10
C VAL A 65 2.60 -1.04 -0.72
N GLY A 66 1.75 -1.73 -1.45
CA GLY A 66 0.32 -1.75 -1.17
C GLY A 66 -0.40 -2.96 -1.75
N ALA A 67 -1.57 -3.27 -1.19
CA ALA A 67 -2.47 -4.28 -1.72
C ALA A 67 -3.53 -3.61 -2.60
N LEU A 68 -3.74 -4.18 -3.79
CA LEU A 68 -4.61 -3.62 -4.82
C LEU A 68 -5.27 -4.73 -5.64
N ASP A 69 -6.40 -4.42 -6.22
CA ASP A 69 -6.99 -5.27 -7.25
C ASP A 69 -6.61 -4.73 -8.64
N ARG A 70 -5.77 -5.49 -9.36
CA ARG A 70 -5.39 -5.24 -10.76
C ARG A 70 -5.92 -6.33 -11.69
N GLY A 71 -6.84 -7.16 -11.22
CA GLY A 71 -7.38 -8.28 -11.99
C GLY A 71 -6.39 -9.43 -12.18
N LEU A 72 -5.35 -9.52 -11.36
CA LEU A 72 -4.36 -10.62 -11.38
C LEU A 72 -4.80 -11.76 -10.44
N ALA A 73 -4.08 -12.88 -10.46
CA ALA A 73 -4.29 -13.94 -9.48
C ALA A 73 -3.92 -13.46 -8.07
N THR A 74 -4.76 -13.75 -7.07
CA THR A 74 -4.51 -13.42 -5.66
C THR A 74 -3.13 -13.92 -5.20
N GLY A 75 -2.41 -13.12 -4.44
CA GLY A 75 -1.05 -13.43 -4.00
C GLY A 75 0.04 -13.10 -5.02
N THR A 76 -0.33 -12.59 -6.21
CA THR A 76 0.64 -12.10 -7.20
C THR A 76 1.30 -10.83 -6.68
N VAL A 77 2.63 -10.78 -6.72
CA VAL A 77 3.42 -9.59 -6.43
C VAL A 77 3.98 -9.03 -7.73
N SER A 78 3.70 -7.77 -8.01
CA SER A 78 4.21 -7.06 -9.19
C SER A 78 4.98 -5.81 -8.79
N CYS A 79 5.98 -5.44 -9.61
CA CYS A 79 6.75 -4.22 -9.43
C CYS A 79 6.52 -3.33 -10.63
N ARG A 80 6.25 -2.04 -10.38
CA ARG A 80 6.05 -1.05 -11.45
C ARG A 80 6.82 0.22 -11.14
N ARG A 81 7.20 0.95 -12.18
CA ARG A 81 7.79 2.27 -12.05
C ARG A 81 6.71 3.32 -12.31
N TRP A 82 6.54 4.22 -11.38
CA TRP A 82 5.62 5.33 -11.55
C TRP A 82 6.10 6.27 -12.66
N ALA A 83 5.30 6.43 -13.68
CA ALA A 83 5.58 7.30 -14.82
C ALA A 83 4.77 8.61 -14.76
N GLY A 84 3.88 8.74 -13.77
CA GLY A 84 3.03 9.92 -13.64
C GLY A 84 1.86 9.91 -14.63
N GLY A 85 1.52 11.08 -15.05
CA GLY A 85 0.39 11.40 -15.93
C GLY A 85 -0.30 12.67 -15.45
N ILE A 86 -1.17 13.21 -16.28
CA ILE A 86 -1.95 14.42 -15.97
C ILE A 86 -3.37 13.98 -15.64
N LEU A 87 -3.81 14.27 -14.42
CA LEU A 87 -5.21 14.12 -14.04
C LEU A 87 -5.92 15.47 -14.08
N GLU A 88 -7.15 15.45 -14.56
CA GLU A 88 -8.09 16.54 -14.39
C GLU A 88 -8.22 16.92 -12.92
N VAL A 89 -8.32 18.21 -12.61
CA VAL A 89 -8.45 18.70 -11.23
C VAL A 89 -9.61 18.03 -10.50
N SER A 90 -10.72 17.80 -11.19
CA SER A 90 -11.89 17.08 -10.65
C SER A 90 -11.57 15.63 -10.25
N ALA A 91 -10.68 14.95 -10.97
CA ALA A 91 -10.26 13.59 -10.66
C ALA A 91 -9.33 13.58 -9.41
N VAL A 92 -8.44 14.55 -9.30
CA VAL A 92 -7.61 14.73 -8.10
C VAL A 92 -8.48 15.03 -6.88
N GLN A 93 -9.47 15.91 -7.01
CA GLN A 93 -10.40 16.24 -5.94
C GLN A 93 -11.19 15.02 -5.46
N ARG A 94 -11.66 14.16 -6.37
CA ARG A 94 -12.34 12.90 -5.98
C ARG A 94 -11.42 11.98 -5.18
N ARG A 95 -10.16 11.82 -5.59
CA ARG A 95 -9.19 11.01 -4.84
C ARG A 95 -8.86 11.61 -3.48
N MET A 96 -8.78 12.94 -3.38
CA MET A 96 -8.61 13.60 -2.09
C MET A 96 -9.84 13.39 -1.19
N PHE A 97 -11.05 13.44 -1.74
CA PHE A 97 -12.26 13.19 -0.99
C PHE A 97 -12.30 11.75 -0.44
N GLU A 98 -11.97 10.74 -1.25
CA GLU A 98 -11.83 9.36 -0.76
C GLU A 98 -10.81 9.26 0.37
N ALA A 99 -9.65 9.88 0.20
CA ALA A 99 -8.59 9.87 1.20
C ALA A 99 -9.03 10.50 2.54
N VAL A 100 -9.83 11.57 2.49
CA VAL A 100 -10.38 12.23 3.69
C VAL A 100 -11.45 11.37 4.37
N THR A 101 -12.18 10.54 3.61
CA THR A 101 -13.15 9.59 4.18
C THR A 101 -12.50 8.34 4.79
N GLY A 102 -11.18 8.27 4.83
CA GLY A 102 -10.43 7.20 5.48
C GLY A 102 -10.01 6.06 4.55
N VAL A 103 -10.25 6.19 3.24
CA VAL A 103 -9.77 5.21 2.25
C VAL A 103 -8.28 5.47 1.97
N ILE A 104 -7.43 4.68 2.62
CA ILE A 104 -5.99 4.72 2.41
C ILE A 104 -5.66 3.73 1.31
N SER A 105 -5.47 4.22 0.09
CA SER A 105 -5.07 3.38 -1.05
C SER A 105 -3.76 3.88 -1.65
N LEU A 106 -2.99 2.93 -2.19
CA LEU A 106 -1.75 3.23 -2.91
C LEU A 106 -2.01 4.17 -4.10
N ASP A 107 -3.09 3.95 -4.84
CA ASP A 107 -3.45 4.77 -6.00
C ASP A 107 -3.78 6.21 -5.60
N ASN A 108 -4.50 6.41 -4.49
CA ASN A 108 -4.79 7.75 -3.98
C ASN A 108 -3.51 8.48 -3.57
N LEU A 109 -2.62 7.78 -2.86
CA LEU A 109 -1.34 8.35 -2.44
C LEU A 109 -0.45 8.71 -3.64
N LEU A 110 -0.36 7.85 -4.66
CA LEU A 110 0.40 8.13 -5.89
C LEU A 110 -0.09 9.40 -6.57
N VAL A 111 -1.40 9.53 -6.78
CA VAL A 111 -2.01 10.67 -7.46
C VAL A 111 -1.84 11.96 -6.66
N ILE A 112 -2.14 11.93 -5.38
CA ILE A 112 -2.07 13.11 -4.51
C ILE A 112 -0.61 13.57 -4.41
N GLY A 113 0.33 12.67 -4.17
CA GLY A 113 1.74 13.02 -4.12
C GLY A 113 2.31 13.52 -5.46
N ALA A 114 1.83 12.97 -6.59
CA ALA A 114 2.20 13.47 -7.91
C ALA A 114 1.66 14.88 -8.16
N HIS A 115 0.42 15.15 -7.76
CA HIS A 115 -0.19 16.49 -7.87
C HIS A 115 0.61 17.54 -7.09
N PHE A 116 1.11 17.19 -5.91
CA PHE A 116 1.94 18.09 -5.09
C PHE A 116 3.44 18.01 -5.40
N GLY A 117 3.85 17.23 -6.39
CA GLY A 117 5.24 17.17 -6.86
C GLY A 117 6.22 16.58 -5.84
N VAL A 118 5.76 15.69 -4.94
CA VAL A 118 6.63 15.13 -3.88
C VAL A 118 7.38 13.87 -4.30
N TRP A 119 6.96 13.20 -5.38
CA TRP A 119 7.59 11.98 -5.82
C TRP A 119 8.87 12.25 -6.63
N PRO A 120 10.00 11.62 -6.26
CA PRO A 120 11.20 11.67 -7.08
C PRO A 120 11.02 10.87 -8.39
N PRO A 121 11.85 11.12 -9.42
CA PRO A 121 11.80 10.34 -10.67
C PRO A 121 11.99 8.82 -10.49
N SER A 122 12.63 8.40 -9.40
CA SER A 122 12.81 7.01 -9.01
C SER A 122 11.72 6.55 -8.03
N THR A 123 10.46 6.73 -8.39
CA THR A 123 9.32 6.21 -7.62
C THR A 123 8.84 4.90 -8.21
N PHE A 124 8.71 3.89 -7.35
CA PHE A 124 8.27 2.54 -7.70
C PHE A 124 7.12 2.11 -6.82
N THR A 125 6.33 1.16 -7.32
CA THR A 125 5.36 0.41 -6.53
C THR A 125 5.76 -1.06 -6.46
N VAL A 126 5.51 -1.67 -5.30
CA VAL A 126 5.45 -3.12 -5.13
C VAL A 126 4.00 -3.44 -4.74
N GLU A 127 3.29 -4.04 -5.67
CA GLU A 127 1.84 -4.23 -5.58
C GLU A 127 1.52 -5.70 -5.30
N LEU A 128 0.75 -5.94 -4.24
CA LEU A 128 0.18 -7.25 -3.94
C LEU A 128 -1.24 -7.31 -4.51
N GLN A 129 -1.51 -8.26 -5.39
CA GLN A 129 -2.88 -8.58 -5.80
C GLN A 129 -3.62 -9.21 -4.63
N TRP A 130 -4.55 -8.46 -4.07
CA TRP A 130 -5.38 -8.90 -2.97
C TRP A 130 -6.80 -8.37 -3.13
N LEU A 131 -7.80 -9.19 -2.86
CA LEU A 131 -9.18 -8.74 -2.86
C LEU A 131 -9.51 -8.07 -1.53
N GLU A 132 -9.97 -6.84 -1.58
CA GLU A 132 -10.27 -6.02 -0.39
C GLU A 132 -11.35 -6.67 0.51
N ALA A 133 -12.27 -7.42 -0.07
CA ALA A 133 -13.28 -8.19 0.66
C ALA A 133 -12.66 -9.19 1.67
N GLY A 134 -11.45 -9.71 1.39
CA GLY A 134 -10.77 -10.64 2.28
C GLY A 134 -10.17 -9.98 3.54
N ILE A 135 -9.92 -8.66 3.55
CA ILE A 135 -9.36 -7.98 4.73
C ILE A 135 -10.41 -7.86 5.83
N GLY A 136 -11.64 -7.51 5.47
CA GLY A 136 -12.76 -7.41 6.42
C GLY A 136 -13.00 -8.74 7.13
N ASP A 137 -13.02 -9.83 6.37
CA ASP A 137 -13.21 -11.17 6.90
C ASP A 137 -12.06 -11.57 7.83
N LEU A 138 -10.79 -11.29 7.46
CA LEU A 138 -9.64 -11.55 8.31
C LEU A 138 -9.70 -10.76 9.63
N VAL A 139 -10.12 -9.50 9.58
CA VAL A 139 -10.29 -8.66 10.79
C VAL A 139 -11.41 -9.23 11.68
N LEU A 140 -12.53 -9.61 11.09
CA LEU A 140 -13.65 -10.21 11.83
C LEU A 140 -13.25 -11.56 12.45
N ASP A 141 -12.60 -12.43 11.69
CA ASP A 141 -12.08 -13.70 12.15
C ASP A 141 -11.10 -13.53 13.33
N GLU A 142 -10.22 -12.52 13.23
CA GLU A 142 -9.26 -12.21 14.31
C GLU A 142 -10.00 -11.75 15.56
N ILE A 143 -10.98 -10.83 15.43
CA ILE A 143 -11.79 -10.35 16.54
C ILE A 143 -12.59 -11.50 17.18
N GLU A 144 -13.19 -12.36 16.37
CA GLU A 144 -13.95 -13.52 16.88
C GLU A 144 -13.06 -14.55 17.57
N SER A 145 -11.86 -14.78 17.05
CA SER A 145 -10.90 -15.74 17.62
C SER A 145 -10.45 -15.38 19.04
N ILE A 146 -10.40 -14.08 19.35
CA ILE A 146 -10.00 -13.57 20.68
C ILE A 146 -11.20 -13.31 21.60
N ARG A 147 -12.43 -13.36 21.09
CA ARG A 147 -13.64 -13.06 21.85
C ARG A 147 -13.81 -14.06 23.02
N GLY A 148 -13.75 -13.53 24.24
CA GLY A 148 -13.85 -14.36 25.47
C GLY A 148 -12.57 -15.06 25.87
N THR A 149 -11.46 -14.74 25.24
CA THR A 149 -10.12 -15.25 25.61
C THR A 149 -9.25 -14.12 26.19
N SER A 150 -8.14 -14.50 26.84
CA SER A 150 -7.10 -13.52 27.26
C SER A 150 -6.09 -13.24 26.15
N GLN A 151 -6.33 -13.69 24.92
CA GLN A 151 -5.41 -13.51 23.80
C GLN A 151 -5.44 -12.09 23.27
N VAL A 152 -4.28 -11.61 22.85
CA VAL A 152 -4.11 -10.29 22.26
C VAL A 152 -4.39 -10.37 20.75
N ILE A 153 -5.05 -9.36 20.20
CA ILE A 153 -5.20 -9.19 18.76
C ILE A 153 -3.81 -9.27 18.10
N GLY A 154 -3.69 -10.06 17.03
CA GLY A 154 -2.43 -10.21 16.31
C GLY A 154 -1.55 -11.38 16.77
N ALA A 155 -2.07 -12.31 17.55
CA ALA A 155 -1.33 -13.52 17.96
C ALA A 155 -1.36 -14.65 16.90
N ARG A 156 -2.18 -14.52 15.86
CA ARG A 156 -2.35 -15.56 14.84
C ARG A 156 -1.14 -15.64 13.92
N PRO A 157 -0.53 -16.82 13.70
CA PRO A 157 0.56 -16.97 12.75
C PRO A 157 0.05 -16.86 11.30
N LEU A 158 0.95 -16.47 10.40
CA LEU A 158 0.69 -16.55 8.96
C LEU A 158 0.37 -17.98 8.53
N THR A 159 -0.55 -18.12 7.58
CA THR A 159 -0.68 -19.40 6.86
C THR A 159 0.56 -19.62 5.99
N PRO A 160 0.90 -20.88 5.65
CA PRO A 160 2.05 -21.16 4.77
C PRO A 160 1.96 -20.41 3.41
N GLU A 161 0.74 -20.22 2.89
CA GLU A 161 0.51 -19.47 1.65
C GLU A 161 0.82 -17.99 1.81
N ASN A 162 0.32 -17.37 2.87
CA ASN A 162 0.60 -15.96 3.16
C ASN A 162 2.07 -15.75 3.54
N ASP A 163 2.72 -16.72 4.15
CA ASP A 163 4.15 -16.70 4.44
C ASP A 163 4.98 -16.59 3.13
N LEU A 164 4.64 -17.38 2.12
CA LEU A 164 5.27 -17.30 0.79
C LEU A 164 5.01 -15.95 0.11
N VAL A 165 3.82 -15.38 0.29
CA VAL A 165 3.50 -14.04 -0.24
C VAL A 165 4.37 -12.98 0.43
N VAL A 166 4.49 -13.01 1.75
CA VAL A 166 5.35 -12.08 2.50
C VAL A 166 6.81 -12.23 2.07
N GLN A 167 7.29 -13.45 1.88
CA GLN A 167 8.66 -13.68 1.39
C GLN A 167 8.88 -13.04 0.02
N ARG A 168 7.94 -13.20 -0.93
CA ARG A 168 8.00 -12.57 -2.26
C ARG A 168 7.96 -11.04 -2.18
N LEU A 169 7.13 -10.48 -1.27
CA LEU A 169 7.08 -9.04 -1.02
C LEU A 169 8.44 -8.53 -0.55
N VAL A 170 9.02 -9.15 0.49
CA VAL A 170 10.33 -8.78 1.05
C VAL A 170 11.41 -8.80 -0.03
N GLU A 171 11.47 -9.87 -0.85
CA GLU A 171 12.44 -9.97 -1.94
C GLU A 171 12.24 -8.87 -2.98
N SER A 172 11.00 -8.64 -3.42
CA SER A 172 10.66 -7.62 -4.42
C SER A 172 10.98 -6.22 -3.92
N ILE A 173 10.62 -5.90 -2.69
CA ILE A 173 10.92 -4.61 -2.04
C ILE A 173 12.44 -4.40 -1.99
N ARG A 174 13.18 -5.41 -1.53
CA ARG A 174 14.65 -5.33 -1.44
C ARG A 174 15.30 -5.08 -2.79
N ARG A 175 14.89 -5.80 -3.81
CA ARG A 175 15.42 -5.65 -5.18
C ARG A 175 15.20 -4.24 -5.71
N VAL A 176 13.98 -3.70 -5.56
CA VAL A 176 13.65 -2.36 -6.03
C VAL A 176 14.36 -1.28 -5.22
N ALA A 177 14.40 -1.42 -3.89
CA ALA A 177 15.05 -0.45 -3.00
C ALA A 177 16.56 -0.35 -3.22
N LEU A 178 17.22 -1.46 -3.59
CA LEU A 178 18.68 -1.53 -3.83
C LEU A 178 19.09 -1.32 -5.29
N ASP A 179 18.19 -0.85 -6.14
CA ASP A 179 18.44 -0.62 -7.58
C ASP A 179 18.72 -1.89 -8.42
N ILE A 180 18.35 -3.04 -7.90
CA ILE A 180 18.39 -4.29 -8.64
C ILE A 180 17.05 -4.47 -9.40
N ALA A 181 16.45 -3.36 -9.84
CA ALA A 181 15.19 -3.39 -10.55
C ALA A 181 15.35 -4.21 -11.84
N PRO A 182 14.41 -5.12 -12.14
CA PRO A 182 14.47 -5.88 -13.38
C PRO A 182 14.40 -4.91 -14.56
N SER A 183 15.19 -5.18 -15.59
CA SER A 183 15.28 -4.39 -16.82
C SER A 183 13.93 -4.16 -17.52
N ASN A 184 12.91 -4.94 -17.16
CA ASN A 184 11.55 -4.93 -17.69
C ASN A 184 10.49 -4.46 -16.69
N THR A 185 10.82 -3.56 -15.77
CA THR A 185 9.83 -2.99 -14.86
C THR A 185 8.77 -2.24 -15.66
N GLN A 186 7.52 -2.69 -15.59
CA GLN A 186 6.41 -2.06 -16.28
C GLN A 186 6.20 -0.64 -15.76
N LEU A 187 5.84 0.28 -16.68
CA LEU A 187 5.44 1.61 -16.29
C LEU A 187 4.03 1.57 -15.71
N LEU A 188 3.79 2.41 -14.71
CA LEU A 188 2.47 2.66 -14.13
C LEU A 188 2.12 4.12 -14.38
N THR A 189 1.03 4.34 -15.11
CA THR A 189 0.50 5.68 -15.39
C THR A 189 -0.86 5.88 -14.73
N VAL A 190 -1.32 7.13 -14.69
CA VAL A 190 -2.62 7.46 -14.08
C VAL A 190 -3.80 6.75 -14.73
N GLU A 191 -3.72 6.42 -16.03
CA GLU A 191 -4.76 5.72 -16.77
C GLU A 191 -4.92 4.25 -16.36
N GLN A 192 -3.89 3.68 -15.72
CA GLN A 192 -3.86 2.30 -15.25
C GLN A 192 -4.31 2.15 -13.79
N LEU A 193 -4.61 3.26 -13.13
CA LEU A 193 -5.07 3.25 -11.74
C LEU A 193 -6.54 2.82 -11.63
N THR A 194 -6.88 2.26 -10.49
CA THR A 194 -8.27 1.85 -10.21
C THR A 194 -9.20 3.07 -10.23
N PRO A 195 -10.33 3.01 -10.93
CA PRO A 195 -11.31 4.10 -10.94
C PRO A 195 -11.86 4.38 -9.53
N VAL A 196 -11.96 5.66 -9.17
CA VAL A 196 -12.52 6.12 -7.88
C VAL A 196 -13.94 5.62 -7.64
N ALA A 197 -14.79 5.66 -8.67
CA ALA A 197 -16.19 5.29 -8.56
C ALA A 197 -16.43 3.82 -8.16
N ALA A 198 -15.50 2.91 -8.45
CA ALA A 198 -15.64 1.49 -8.13
C ALA A 198 -15.58 1.22 -6.62
N VAL A 199 -14.84 2.04 -5.86
CA VAL A 199 -14.65 1.84 -4.41
C VAL A 199 -15.83 2.38 -3.60
N LEU A 200 -16.40 3.53 -3.99
CA LEU A 200 -17.49 4.16 -3.26
C LEU A 200 -18.86 3.48 -3.51
N HIS A 201 -19.12 2.99 -4.72
CA HIS A 201 -20.40 2.35 -5.05
C HIS A 201 -20.62 1.03 -4.31
N HIS A 202 -19.57 0.22 -4.11
CA HIS A 202 -19.73 -1.09 -3.49
C HIS A 202 -20.01 -1.04 -1.97
N ARG A 203 -19.51 -0.06 -1.24
CA ARG A 203 -19.61 -0.05 0.23
C ARG A 203 -20.80 0.71 0.79
N PHE A 204 -21.23 1.79 0.15
CA PHE A 204 -22.27 2.66 0.72
C PHE A 204 -23.70 2.26 0.32
N TYR A 205 -23.91 1.72 -0.87
CA TYR A 205 -25.25 1.44 -1.38
C TYR A 205 -25.72 0.00 -1.13
N GLU A 206 -24.83 -0.99 -1.09
CA GLU A 206 -25.23 -2.37 -0.78
C GLU A 206 -25.61 -2.58 0.69
N ASN A 207 -25.00 -1.83 1.63
CA ASN A 207 -25.29 -1.94 3.06
C ASN A 207 -26.32 -0.95 3.60
N SER A 208 -26.70 0.08 2.85
CA SER A 208 -27.63 1.12 3.33
C SER A 208 -29.08 0.89 2.96
N GLY A 209 -29.39 -0.03 2.06
CA GLY A 209 -30.76 -0.25 1.56
C GLY A 209 -31.36 0.98 0.86
N LEU A 210 -30.56 1.99 0.55
CA LEU A 210 -30.97 3.19 -0.15
C LEU A 210 -30.86 2.98 -1.67
N PRO A 211 -31.84 3.42 -2.46
CA PRO A 211 -31.75 3.36 -3.91
C PRO A 211 -30.64 4.28 -4.45
N PRO A 212 -30.08 3.94 -5.62
CA PRO A 212 -28.99 4.68 -6.25
C PRO A 212 -29.33 6.11 -6.60
#